data_12bcf66dede80725b0959239be7c3c83
#
_entry.id   12bcf66dede80725b0959239be7c3c83
#
_cell.length_a   1.000
_cell.length_b   1.000
_cell.length_c   1.000
_cell.angle_alpha   90.00
_cell.angle_beta   90.00
_cell.angle_gamma   90.00
#
_symmetry.space_group_name_H-M   'P 1'
#
loop_
_entity.id
_entity.type
_entity.pdbx_description
1 polymer ?
#
loop_
_entity_poly.entity_id
_entity_poly.type
_entity_poly.pdbx_seq_one_letter_code
_entity_poly.pdbx_strand_id
1 'polypeptide(L)'
;MTTKDLASAILPAEAIKTNTYLNGTDAAGAAIDTAKFESLTLVLVCGAVTDAQALTLQKSNDNSAYVDVVAGDVVGGADELADFKEIGATDDDEVKILGYVGTHRYIKVSCTGAGSTGATFGVAALRGHPQYRPAYDIK
;
A
#
# COMPACT_ATOMS: atom_id res chain seq x y z
N MET A 1 19.09 -16.90 -16.88
CA MET A 1 17.75 -17.52 -17.04
C MET A 1 16.67 -16.44 -16.93
N THR A 2 15.77 -16.43 -17.85
CA THR A 2 14.66 -15.50 -17.83
C THR A 2 13.48 -16.15 -17.13
N THR A 3 13.00 -15.51 -16.07
CA THR A 3 11.83 -15.99 -15.36
C THR A 3 10.62 -15.15 -15.79
N LYS A 4 9.63 -15.79 -16.36
CA LYS A 4 8.34 -15.15 -16.69
C LYS A 4 7.31 -15.35 -15.60
N ASP A 5 7.64 -16.14 -14.60
CA ASP A 5 6.74 -16.47 -13.50
C ASP A 5 6.96 -15.52 -12.31
N LEU A 6 6.32 -14.37 -12.34
CA LEU A 6 6.32 -13.48 -11.21
C LEU A 6 5.41 -13.99 -10.09
N ALA A 7 4.38 -14.78 -10.45
CA ALA A 7 3.40 -15.23 -9.46
C ALA A 7 4.01 -16.09 -8.35
N SER A 8 5.03 -16.89 -8.64
CA SER A 8 5.70 -17.69 -7.61
C SER A 8 6.65 -16.85 -6.74
N ALA A 9 6.92 -15.61 -7.13
CA ALA A 9 7.87 -14.72 -6.46
C ALA A 9 7.20 -13.65 -5.61
N ILE A 10 5.89 -13.52 -5.64
CA ILE A 10 5.15 -12.52 -4.88
C ILE A 10 3.97 -13.16 -4.15
N LEU A 11 3.63 -12.58 -3.00
CA LEU A 11 2.42 -12.92 -2.25
C LEU A 11 1.64 -11.63 -2.00
N PRO A 12 0.54 -11.40 -2.72
CA PRO A 12 -0.26 -10.19 -2.52
C PRO A 12 -1.06 -10.25 -1.22
N ALA A 13 -1.35 -9.08 -0.68
CA ALA A 13 -2.26 -8.92 0.44
C ALA A 13 -3.08 -7.65 0.23
N GLU A 14 -4.25 -7.60 0.83
CA GLU A 14 -5.09 -6.41 0.77
C GLU A 14 -4.65 -5.43 1.86
N ALA A 15 -4.17 -4.26 1.47
CA ALA A 15 -3.80 -3.19 2.39
C ALA A 15 -4.98 -2.28 2.71
N ILE A 16 -5.76 -1.90 1.69
CA ILE A 16 -7.05 -1.22 1.85
C ILE A 16 -8.04 -1.91 0.90
N LYS A 17 -9.17 -2.30 1.45
CA LYS A 17 -10.26 -2.91 0.67
C LYS A 17 -10.76 -1.91 -0.39
N THR A 18 -10.96 -2.39 -1.62
CA THR A 18 -11.55 -1.58 -2.68
C THR A 18 -12.98 -1.20 -2.33
N ASN A 19 -13.25 0.09 -2.26
CA ASN A 19 -14.57 0.63 -1.92
C ASN A 19 -14.61 2.12 -2.27
N THR A 20 -15.78 2.72 -2.16
CA THR A 20 -15.94 4.16 -2.24
C THR A 20 -15.86 4.75 -0.85
N TYR A 21 -14.92 5.69 -0.66
CA TYR A 21 -14.66 6.34 0.63
C TYR A 21 -15.06 7.81 0.57
N LEU A 22 -15.95 8.22 1.48
CA LEU A 22 -16.49 9.58 1.57
C LEU A 22 -16.93 9.86 2.98
N ASN A 23 -17.08 11.15 3.32
CA ASN A 23 -17.70 11.63 4.56
C ASN A 23 -17.31 10.88 5.84
N GLY A 24 -16.02 10.72 6.08
CA GLY A 24 -15.53 10.07 7.29
C GLY A 24 -15.62 8.55 7.29
N THR A 25 -15.93 7.93 6.16
CA THR A 25 -15.87 6.46 6.02
C THR A 25 -14.44 6.01 6.17
N ASP A 26 -14.16 5.17 7.16
CA ASP A 26 -12.80 4.71 7.40
C ASP A 26 -12.40 3.58 6.47
N ALA A 27 -11.26 3.78 5.81
CA ALA A 27 -10.50 2.72 5.17
C ALA A 27 -9.41 2.28 6.15
N ALA A 28 -9.79 1.56 7.19
CA ALA A 28 -8.83 1.02 8.14
C ALA A 28 -8.10 -0.15 7.49
N GLY A 29 -6.83 0.05 7.19
CA GLY A 29 -6.01 -0.97 6.55
C GLY A 29 -5.62 -2.08 7.51
N ALA A 30 -5.50 -3.28 6.98
CA ALA A 30 -4.91 -4.39 7.70
C ALA A 30 -3.39 -4.22 7.79
N ALA A 31 -2.79 -4.70 8.86
CA ALA A 31 -1.33 -4.72 8.97
C ALA A 31 -0.76 -5.74 7.99
N ILE A 32 0.22 -5.31 7.20
CA ILE A 32 0.94 -6.17 6.27
C ILE A 32 2.20 -6.68 6.95
N ASP A 33 2.30 -7.97 7.17
CA ASP A 33 3.46 -8.62 7.77
C ASP A 33 4.48 -8.95 6.67
N THR A 34 5.66 -8.32 6.73
CA THR A 34 6.72 -8.54 5.75
C THR A 34 7.72 -9.62 6.16
N ALA A 35 7.49 -10.32 7.27
CA ALA A 35 8.35 -11.43 7.67
C ALA A 35 8.42 -12.49 6.56
N LYS A 36 9.60 -13.02 6.32
CA LYS A 36 9.91 -14.00 5.25
C LYS A 36 9.93 -13.40 3.84
N PHE A 37 9.81 -12.08 3.71
CA PHE A 37 9.93 -11.36 2.44
C PHE A 37 10.96 -10.25 2.59
N GLU A 38 11.68 -9.96 1.52
CA GLU A 38 12.70 -8.90 1.51
C GLU A 38 12.24 -7.63 0.81
N SER A 39 11.11 -7.69 0.10
CA SER A 39 10.58 -6.51 -0.58
C SER A 39 9.08 -6.36 -0.36
N LEU A 40 8.64 -5.11 -0.39
CA LEU A 40 7.23 -4.74 -0.32
C LEU A 40 6.97 -3.62 -1.31
N THR A 41 5.97 -3.79 -2.15
CA THR A 41 5.47 -2.76 -3.05
C THR A 41 3.99 -2.57 -2.80
N LEU A 42 3.57 -1.33 -2.59
CA LEU A 42 2.17 -0.97 -2.47
C LEU A 42 1.65 -0.54 -3.83
N VAL A 43 0.49 -1.03 -4.20
CA VAL A 43 -0.18 -0.68 -5.45
C VAL A 43 -1.52 -0.05 -5.13
N LEU A 44 -1.67 1.22 -5.48
CA LEU A 44 -2.93 1.96 -5.34
C LEU A 44 -3.66 1.91 -6.68
N VAL A 45 -4.89 1.41 -6.66
CA VAL A 45 -5.75 1.36 -7.84
C VAL A 45 -6.93 2.30 -7.59
N CYS A 46 -7.03 3.35 -8.40
CA CYS A 46 -8.11 4.32 -8.31
C CYS A 46 -9.16 4.07 -9.41
N GLY A 47 -10.42 4.16 -9.04
CA GLY A 47 -11.52 4.31 -9.98
C GLY A 47 -11.89 5.79 -10.07
N ALA A 48 -13.17 6.12 -9.97
CA ALA A 48 -13.62 7.51 -10.01
C ALA A 48 -13.16 8.27 -8.76
N VAL A 49 -12.49 9.40 -8.97
CA VAL A 49 -12.03 10.30 -7.91
C VAL A 49 -12.72 11.65 -8.08
N THR A 50 -13.69 11.96 -7.23
CA THR A 50 -14.39 13.25 -7.26
C THR A 50 -13.82 14.17 -6.18
N ASP A 51 -13.67 13.69 -4.97
CA ASP A 51 -13.08 14.44 -3.87
C ASP A 51 -11.72 13.87 -3.51
N ALA A 52 -10.76 14.76 -3.27
CA ALA A 52 -9.39 14.36 -2.92
C ALA A 52 -9.36 13.58 -1.60
N GLN A 53 -8.49 12.58 -1.55
CA GLN A 53 -8.28 11.76 -0.37
C GLN A 53 -6.80 11.81 0.02
N ALA A 54 -6.53 11.57 1.29
CA ALA A 54 -5.16 11.49 1.80
C ALA A 54 -4.95 10.14 2.49
N LEU A 55 -3.93 9.40 2.08
CA LEU A 55 -3.54 8.15 2.73
C LEU A 55 -2.59 8.41 3.89
N THR A 56 -2.68 7.57 4.92
CA THR A 56 -1.72 7.52 6.01
C THR A 56 -0.96 6.21 5.92
N LEU A 57 0.38 6.29 5.82
CA LEU A 57 1.25 5.13 5.81
C LEU A 57 2.02 5.07 7.13
N GLN A 58 1.93 3.95 7.80
CA GLN A 58 2.59 3.74 9.10
C GLN A 58 3.35 2.43 9.12
N LYS A 59 4.35 2.37 9.99
CA LYS A 59 5.25 1.21 10.15
C LYS A 59 5.39 0.84 11.61
N SER A 60 5.64 -0.45 11.88
CA SER A 60 5.81 -0.95 13.23
C SER A 60 6.68 -2.21 13.25
N ASN A 61 7.37 -2.47 14.34
CA ASN A 61 8.10 -3.73 14.55
C ASN A 61 7.31 -4.73 15.39
N ASP A 62 6.31 -4.28 16.14
CA ASP A 62 5.58 -5.13 17.10
C ASP A 62 4.08 -5.24 16.80
N ASN A 63 3.63 -4.64 15.70
CA ASN A 63 2.21 -4.56 15.30
C ASN A 63 1.32 -3.87 16.35
N SER A 64 1.92 -3.02 17.16
CA SER A 64 1.19 -2.29 18.21
C SER A 64 1.51 -0.80 18.18
N ALA A 65 2.80 -0.45 18.31
CA ALA A 65 3.24 0.94 18.22
C ALA A 65 3.59 1.28 16.77
N TYR A 66 2.81 2.16 16.16
CA TYR A 66 3.00 2.60 14.79
C TYR A 66 3.52 4.02 14.71
N VAL A 67 4.44 4.27 13.79
CA VAL A 67 4.95 5.59 13.46
C VAL A 67 4.85 5.81 11.95
N ASP A 68 4.85 7.07 11.53
CA ASP A 68 4.69 7.39 10.12
C ASP A 68 5.90 6.91 9.31
N VAL A 69 5.63 6.41 8.11
CA VAL A 69 6.63 6.12 7.09
C VAL A 69 7.24 7.45 6.63
N VAL A 70 8.57 7.51 6.56
CA VAL A 70 9.30 8.71 6.16
C VAL A 70 9.97 8.53 4.80
N ALA A 71 10.46 9.63 4.22
CA ALA A 71 11.05 9.64 2.89
C ALA A 71 12.18 8.63 2.70
N GLY A 72 12.98 8.38 3.72
CA GLY A 72 14.07 7.40 3.67
C GLY A 72 13.62 5.94 3.64
N ASP A 73 12.36 5.68 3.90
CA ASP A 73 11.80 4.33 3.91
C ASP A 73 11.26 3.88 2.54
N VAL A 74 11.22 4.78 1.57
CA VAL A 74 10.59 4.49 0.26
C VAL A 74 11.52 4.77 -0.89
N VAL A 75 11.29 4.08 -1.99
CA VAL A 75 12.01 4.32 -3.24
C VAL A 75 11.51 5.63 -3.84
N GLY A 76 12.45 6.53 -4.19
CA GLY A 76 12.13 7.82 -4.78
C GLY A 76 12.03 8.98 -3.78
N GLY A 77 12.02 8.69 -2.49
CA GLY A 77 12.09 9.70 -1.44
C GLY A 77 10.79 10.47 -1.21
N ALA A 78 10.93 11.72 -0.77
CA ALA A 78 9.79 12.53 -0.30
C ALA A 78 8.73 12.79 -1.39
N ASP A 79 9.15 13.02 -2.63
CA ASP A 79 8.21 13.35 -3.71
C ASP A 79 7.33 12.14 -4.06
N GLU A 80 7.93 10.95 -4.16
CA GLU A 80 7.18 9.73 -4.44
C GLU A 80 6.25 9.36 -3.28
N LEU A 81 6.70 9.55 -2.06
CA LEU A 81 5.87 9.29 -0.88
C LEU A 81 4.66 10.23 -0.86
N ALA A 82 4.87 11.53 -1.09
CA ALA A 82 3.79 12.51 -1.12
C ALA A 82 2.79 12.23 -2.25
N ASP A 83 3.28 11.91 -3.44
CA ASP A 83 2.44 11.61 -4.59
C ASP A 83 1.56 10.38 -4.33
N PHE A 84 2.12 9.32 -3.76
CA PHE A 84 1.36 8.11 -3.44
C PHE A 84 0.28 8.37 -2.39
N LYS A 85 0.56 9.20 -1.40
CA LYS A 85 -0.37 9.50 -0.29
C LYS A 85 -1.53 10.40 -0.71
N GLU A 86 -1.38 11.16 -1.77
CA GLU A 86 -2.40 12.11 -2.23
C GLU A 86 -3.18 11.52 -3.41
N ILE A 87 -4.48 11.40 -3.24
CA ILE A 87 -5.39 10.95 -4.30
C ILE A 87 -6.23 12.17 -4.71
N GLY A 88 -5.95 12.70 -5.89
CA GLY A 88 -6.65 13.87 -6.43
C GLY A 88 -7.42 13.53 -7.70
N ALA A 89 -8.12 14.52 -8.25
CA ALA A 89 -8.94 14.35 -9.45
C ALA A 89 -8.11 13.92 -10.67
N THR A 90 -6.81 14.22 -10.71
CA THR A 90 -5.92 13.78 -11.79
C THR A 90 -5.58 12.29 -11.70
N ASP A 91 -5.92 11.65 -10.60
CA ASP A 91 -5.67 10.22 -10.38
C ASP A 91 -6.87 9.34 -10.76
N ASP A 92 -7.90 9.94 -11.35
CA ASP A 92 -9.09 9.23 -11.81
C ASP A 92 -8.71 8.11 -12.77
N ASP A 93 -9.13 6.88 -12.44
CA ASP A 93 -8.81 5.67 -13.20
C ASP A 93 -7.31 5.35 -13.33
N GLU A 94 -6.47 5.86 -12.42
CA GLU A 94 -5.02 5.66 -12.44
C GLU A 94 -4.57 4.58 -11.46
N VAL A 95 -3.35 4.08 -11.71
CA VAL A 95 -2.66 3.13 -10.83
C VAL A 95 -1.33 3.75 -10.42
N LYS A 96 -1.05 3.75 -9.11
CA LYS A 96 0.22 4.22 -8.55
C LYS A 96 0.91 3.11 -7.79
N ILE A 97 2.23 3.14 -7.76
CA ILE A 97 3.02 2.19 -6.97
C ILE A 97 3.98 2.94 -6.04
N LEU A 98 4.30 2.30 -4.92
CA LEU A 98 5.30 2.80 -3.98
C LEU A 98 6.08 1.63 -3.42
N GLY A 99 7.40 1.64 -3.57
CA GLY A 99 8.28 0.64 -2.99
C GLY A 99 8.69 1.02 -1.56
N TYR A 100 8.51 0.10 -0.62
CA TYR A 100 8.97 0.27 0.75
C TYR A 100 10.31 -0.43 0.93
N VAL A 101 11.31 0.29 1.43
CA VAL A 101 12.67 -0.22 1.64
C VAL A 101 13.13 -0.05 3.09
N GLY A 102 12.24 0.32 3.99
CA GLY A 102 12.54 0.44 5.41
C GLY A 102 12.74 -0.90 6.10
N THR A 103 13.05 -0.86 7.38
CA THR A 103 13.43 -2.04 8.16
C THR A 103 12.34 -2.56 9.09
N HIS A 104 11.19 -1.90 9.14
CA HIS A 104 10.10 -2.31 10.01
C HIS A 104 9.31 -3.48 9.41
N ARG A 105 8.90 -4.38 10.28
CA ARG A 105 8.23 -5.62 9.86
C ARG A 105 6.79 -5.41 9.38
N TYR A 106 6.04 -4.52 10.04
CA TYR A 106 4.61 -4.31 9.73
C TYR A 106 4.39 -2.96 9.08
N ILE A 107 3.59 -2.94 8.03
CA ILE A 107 3.19 -1.73 7.31
C ILE A 107 1.66 -1.68 7.30
N LYS A 108 1.12 -0.50 7.54
CA LYS A 108 -0.31 -0.26 7.52
C LYS A 108 -0.63 0.98 6.69
N VAL A 109 -1.61 0.87 5.82
CA VAL A 109 -2.14 1.99 5.05
C VAL A 109 -3.57 2.23 5.51
N SER A 110 -3.92 3.46 5.75
CA SER A 110 -5.29 3.83 6.16
C SER A 110 -5.70 5.15 5.53
N CYS A 111 -7.00 5.40 5.53
CA CYS A 111 -7.57 6.63 4.99
C CYS A 111 -8.90 6.90 5.68
N THR A 112 -9.17 8.17 6.01
CA THR A 112 -10.51 8.59 6.36
C THR A 112 -11.10 9.33 5.18
N GLY A 113 -12.21 8.83 4.64
CA GLY A 113 -12.84 9.37 3.45
C GLY A 113 -13.25 10.82 3.62
N ALA A 114 -13.07 11.63 2.58
CA ALA A 114 -13.39 13.04 2.55
C ALA A 114 -14.34 13.36 1.41
N GLY A 115 -15.12 14.43 1.57
CA GLY A 115 -16.04 14.93 0.56
C GLY A 115 -17.37 14.19 0.50
N SER A 116 -18.35 14.78 -0.15
CA SER A 116 -19.71 14.23 -0.22
C SER A 116 -19.86 13.11 -1.25
N THR A 117 -19.01 13.08 -2.26
CA THR A 117 -18.98 12.03 -3.29
C THR A 117 -17.79 11.09 -3.11
N GLY A 118 -16.66 11.59 -2.63
CA GLY A 118 -15.50 10.82 -2.27
C GLY A 118 -14.71 10.28 -3.47
N ALA A 119 -14.07 9.14 -3.26
CA ALA A 119 -13.28 8.46 -4.27
C ALA A 119 -13.39 6.95 -4.10
N THR A 120 -13.35 6.24 -5.21
CA THR A 120 -13.29 4.77 -5.22
C THR A 120 -11.86 4.33 -5.43
N PHE A 121 -11.31 3.58 -4.50
CA PHE A 121 -9.94 3.10 -4.60
C PHE A 121 -9.70 1.87 -3.71
N GLY A 122 -8.58 1.23 -3.91
CA GLY A 122 -8.08 0.17 -3.05
C GLY A 122 -6.56 0.13 -3.12
N VAL A 123 -5.93 -0.48 -2.13
CA VAL A 123 -4.47 -0.64 -2.07
C VAL A 123 -4.14 -2.10 -1.87
N ALA A 124 -3.34 -2.66 -2.75
CA ALA A 124 -2.78 -3.99 -2.62
C ALA A 124 -1.31 -3.89 -2.20
N ALA A 125 -0.88 -4.83 -1.36
CA ALA A 125 0.52 -4.97 -0.98
C ALA A 125 1.10 -6.19 -1.68
N LEU A 126 2.19 -6.01 -2.41
CA LEU A 126 2.90 -7.12 -3.07
C LEU A 126 4.17 -7.41 -2.29
N ARG A 127 4.19 -8.55 -1.59
CA ARG A 127 5.38 -9.00 -0.86
C ARG A 127 6.21 -9.87 -1.79
N GLY A 128 7.45 -9.50 -1.96
CA GLY A 128 8.35 -10.17 -2.91
C GLY A 128 9.66 -10.62 -2.28
N HIS A 129 10.51 -11.24 -3.09
CA HIS A 129 11.77 -11.85 -2.67
C HIS A 129 11.56 -12.76 -1.47
N PRO A 130 10.70 -13.80 -1.60
CA PRO A 130 10.39 -14.70 -0.48
C PRO A 130 11.58 -15.57 -0.11
N GLN A 131 11.65 -15.94 1.17
CA GLN A 131 12.66 -16.90 1.63
C GLN A 131 12.45 -18.28 1.00
N TYR A 132 11.23 -18.62 0.65
CA TYR A 132 10.85 -19.89 0.03
C TYR A 132 9.99 -19.64 -1.18
N ARG A 133 10.10 -20.50 -2.18
CA ARG A 133 9.23 -20.47 -3.36
C ARG A 133 8.44 -21.78 -3.45
N PRO A 134 7.22 -21.73 -3.93
CA PRO A 134 6.49 -20.54 -4.35
C PRO A 134 6.04 -19.67 -3.17
N ALA A 135 5.92 -18.37 -3.38
CA ALA A 135 5.56 -17.41 -2.33
C ALA A 135 4.20 -17.70 -1.69
N TYR A 136 3.25 -18.19 -2.46
CA TYR A 136 1.90 -18.48 -1.98
C TYR A 136 1.85 -19.65 -0.98
N ASP A 137 2.93 -20.40 -0.83
CA ASP A 137 3.03 -21.47 0.19
C ASP A 137 3.55 -20.94 1.53
N ILE A 138 3.95 -19.67 1.59
CA ILE A 138 4.44 -19.07 2.83
C ILE A 138 3.26 -18.76 3.75
N LYS A 139 3.35 -19.26 4.98
CA LYS A 139 2.32 -19.12 6.02
C LYS A 139 2.83 -18.44 7.26
#